data_d0fcee4503fff9bf50029420d4fc2db4
#
_entry.id   d0fcee4503fff9bf50029420d4fc2db4
#
_cell.length_a   1.000
_cell.length_b   1.000
_cell.length_c   1.000
_cell.angle_alpha   90.00
_cell.angle_beta   90.00
_cell.angle_gamma   90.00
#
_symmetry.space_group_name_H-M   'P 1'
#
loop_
_entity.id
_entity.type
_entity.pdbx_description
1 polymer ?
#
loop_
_entity_poly.entity_id
_entity_poly.type
_entity_poly.pdbx_seq_one_letter_code
_entity_poly.pdbx_strand_id
1 'polypeptide(L)'
;MSMTASPFLALLHTPCPLAPSLCVGGGGASSLAELRAPALLTPTLGYLRQLLQTCVEIEHSTIPLYLTAAWSMDDNKSFAYNVTHGVAIEEMLHMTDAANLLNAIGGAPDIDQPSFVPRYPIVMPIINVSSSIASFSRRTYGTFEKIEVEGPAKTIATTYAYVADVLKQLVAAHGEATVFTGDPALQVNVTTRGGERTTVVTTLAAAVAALEGISDQGSGCPSPDPPGFNLSAGALGGGLA
;
A
#
# COMPACT_ATOMS: atom_id res chain seq x y z
N MET A 1 -14.20 3.81 -15.94
CA MET A 1 -12.79 3.84 -16.35
C MET A 1 -12.05 2.92 -15.41
N SER A 2 -11.58 1.79 -15.91
CA SER A 2 -10.85 0.79 -15.13
C SER A 2 -9.51 1.39 -14.69
N MET A 3 -9.27 1.47 -13.39
CA MET A 3 -7.96 1.81 -12.84
C MET A 3 -7.01 0.68 -13.18
N THR A 4 -5.88 1.00 -13.74
CA THR A 4 -4.84 0.04 -14.13
C THR A 4 -4.13 -0.44 -12.88
N ALA A 5 -4.05 -1.74 -12.70
CA ALA A 5 -3.23 -2.39 -11.67
C ALA A 5 -1.76 -1.92 -11.76
N SER A 6 -1.07 -1.93 -10.62
CA SER A 6 0.33 -1.52 -10.55
C SER A 6 1.19 -2.20 -11.61
N PRO A 7 1.92 -1.44 -12.43
CA PRO A 7 2.78 -2.00 -13.47
C PRO A 7 3.93 -2.86 -12.91
N PHE A 8 4.23 -2.72 -11.63
CA PHE A 8 5.25 -3.53 -10.94
C PHE A 8 4.87 -5.01 -10.87
N LEU A 9 3.59 -5.29 -10.74
CA LEU A 9 3.07 -6.64 -10.70
C LEU A 9 3.07 -7.33 -12.07
N ALA A 10 3.04 -6.56 -13.15
CA ALA A 10 3.27 -7.09 -14.49
C ALA A 10 4.69 -7.67 -14.67
N LEU A 11 5.69 -7.19 -13.90
CA LEU A 11 7.02 -7.77 -13.83
C LEU A 11 7.08 -9.06 -12.99
N LEU A 12 6.13 -9.24 -12.06
CA LEU A 12 6.12 -10.30 -11.08
C LEU A 12 5.37 -11.54 -11.55
N HIS A 13 4.50 -11.44 -12.54
CA HIS A 13 3.59 -12.51 -12.90
C HIS A 13 3.88 -13.15 -14.25
N THR A 14 4.45 -14.33 -14.19
CA THR A 14 3.97 -15.43 -15.04
C THR A 14 2.57 -15.80 -14.56
N PRO A 15 1.65 -16.25 -15.46
CA PRO A 15 0.25 -16.45 -15.10
C PRO A 15 0.10 -17.28 -13.84
N CYS A 16 -0.66 -16.78 -12.88
CA CYS A 16 -1.00 -17.43 -11.63
C CYS A 16 -1.59 -18.81 -11.92
N PRO A 17 -0.90 -19.92 -11.63
CA PRO A 17 -1.55 -21.20 -11.60
C PRO A 17 -2.38 -21.26 -10.32
N LEU A 18 -3.67 -21.38 -10.46
CA LEU A 18 -4.55 -21.85 -9.39
C LEU A 18 -3.99 -23.16 -8.84
N ALA A 19 -3.34 -23.12 -7.71
CA ALA A 19 -2.98 -24.31 -6.98
C ALA A 19 -3.15 -24.09 -5.48
N PRO A 20 -3.83 -25.02 -4.82
CA PRO A 20 -4.11 -24.94 -3.39
C PRO A 20 -2.97 -25.51 -2.55
N SER A 21 -2.88 -24.93 -1.34
CA SER A 21 -2.28 -25.51 -0.13
C SER A 21 -0.79 -25.85 -0.14
N LEU A 22 -0.10 -25.15 0.76
CA LEU A 22 0.64 -25.80 1.85
C LEU A 22 1.21 -24.70 2.75
N CYS A 23 0.59 -24.50 3.88
CA CYS A 23 1.16 -23.75 4.99
C CYS A 23 1.28 -24.69 6.16
N VAL A 24 2.47 -24.90 6.67
CA VAL A 24 2.67 -25.25 8.08
C VAL A 24 3.99 -24.65 8.56
N GLY A 25 3.89 -23.89 9.62
CA GLY A 25 4.89 -23.88 10.68
C GLY A 25 5.61 -22.59 10.99
N GLY A 26 5.27 -22.01 12.14
CA GLY A 26 6.27 -21.54 13.09
C GLY A 26 6.33 -20.04 13.41
N GLY A 27 5.57 -19.64 14.43
CA GLY A 27 6.00 -18.85 15.57
C GLY A 27 6.53 -17.44 15.37
N GLY A 28 5.70 -16.45 15.75
CA GLY A 28 6.08 -15.07 15.98
C GLY A 28 4.83 -14.21 15.93
N ALA A 29 4.13 -14.09 17.06
CA ALA A 29 2.85 -13.42 17.14
C ALA A 29 3.03 -11.90 17.24
N SER A 30 2.91 -11.20 16.12
CA SER A 30 2.27 -9.91 16.06
C SER A 30 1.22 -10.03 14.98
N SER A 31 0.06 -10.46 15.38
CA SER A 31 -1.00 -10.80 14.43
C SER A 31 -1.94 -9.61 14.24
N LEU A 32 -2.55 -9.49 13.03
CA LEU A 32 -3.77 -8.67 12.86
C LEU A 32 -4.80 -8.95 13.95
N ALA A 33 -4.70 -10.10 14.66
CA ALA A 33 -5.45 -10.38 15.88
C ALA A 33 -5.07 -9.44 17.03
N GLU A 34 -3.85 -8.89 17.08
CA GLU A 34 -3.47 -7.87 18.08
C GLU A 34 -3.96 -6.47 17.68
N LEU A 35 -4.17 -6.23 16.38
CA LEU A 35 -4.81 -5.01 15.86
C LEU A 35 -6.33 -5.16 15.75
N ARG A 36 -6.86 -6.39 15.78
CA ARG A 36 -8.31 -6.59 15.94
C ARG A 36 -8.69 -6.21 17.35
N ALA A 37 -9.58 -5.24 17.48
CA ALA A 37 -10.30 -5.05 18.73
C ALA A 37 -10.80 -6.43 19.20
N PRO A 38 -10.62 -6.78 20.49
CA PRO A 38 -11.12 -8.04 21.00
C PRO A 38 -12.57 -8.20 20.60
N ALA A 39 -12.99 -9.40 20.22
CA ALA A 39 -14.29 -9.73 19.60
C ALA A 39 -15.54 -9.32 20.41
N LEU A 40 -15.38 -8.64 21.54
CA LEU A 40 -16.40 -8.11 22.44
C LEU A 40 -16.38 -6.57 22.56
N LEU A 41 -15.45 -5.87 21.92
CA LEU A 41 -15.40 -4.41 22.00
C LEU A 41 -15.73 -3.81 20.63
N THR A 42 -16.76 -2.99 20.58
CA THR A 42 -17.06 -2.16 19.41
C THR A 42 -15.83 -1.30 19.09
N PRO A 43 -15.35 -1.29 17.84
CA PRO A 43 -14.23 -0.44 17.46
C PRO A 43 -14.50 1.02 17.85
N THR A 44 -13.49 1.74 18.29
CA THR A 44 -13.61 3.17 18.62
C THR A 44 -12.98 4.02 17.54
N LEU A 45 -13.41 5.28 17.45
CA LEU A 45 -12.80 6.24 16.54
C LEU A 45 -11.30 6.45 16.86
N GLY A 46 -10.93 6.41 18.16
CA GLY A 46 -9.53 6.48 18.59
C GLY A 46 -8.71 5.30 18.06
N TYR A 47 -9.24 4.09 18.11
CA TYR A 47 -8.59 2.91 17.53
C TYR A 47 -8.41 3.05 16.01
N LEU A 48 -9.44 3.52 15.29
CA LEU A 48 -9.35 3.72 13.84
C LEU A 48 -8.28 4.76 13.47
N ARG A 49 -8.17 5.86 14.25
CA ARG A 49 -7.12 6.86 14.04
C ARG A 49 -5.71 6.29 14.23
N GLN A 50 -5.50 5.45 15.24
CA GLN A 50 -4.21 4.77 15.44
C GLN A 50 -3.90 3.81 14.29
N LEU A 51 -4.88 3.06 13.84
CA LEU A 51 -4.72 2.13 12.71
C LEU A 51 -4.35 2.88 11.43
N LEU A 52 -5.01 4.00 11.13
CA LEU A 52 -4.69 4.84 9.98
C LEU A 52 -3.31 5.50 10.08
N GLN A 53 -2.89 5.93 11.28
CA GLN A 53 -1.52 6.40 11.48
C GLN A 53 -0.50 5.29 11.14
N THR A 54 -0.76 4.05 11.55
CA THR A 54 0.08 2.91 11.17
C THR A 54 0.09 2.66 9.66
N CYS A 55 -1.05 2.85 8.97
CA CYS A 55 -1.08 2.79 7.50
C CYS A 55 -0.17 3.87 6.88
N VAL A 56 -0.26 5.12 7.34
CA VAL A 56 0.64 6.21 6.89
C VAL A 56 2.11 5.84 7.08
N GLU A 57 2.47 5.22 8.21
CA GLU A 57 3.84 4.77 8.50
C GLU A 57 4.30 3.63 7.59
N ILE A 58 3.42 2.69 7.26
CA ILE A 58 3.72 1.58 6.35
C ILE A 58 4.03 2.15 4.96
N GLU A 59 3.14 2.93 4.38
CA GLU A 59 3.34 3.52 3.05
C GLU A 59 4.60 4.40 2.99
N HIS A 60 4.81 5.24 4.00
CA HIS A 60 6.04 6.02 4.09
C HIS A 60 7.29 5.14 4.11
N SER A 61 7.24 3.99 4.76
CA SER A 61 8.40 3.10 4.88
C SER A 61 8.77 2.37 3.59
N THR A 62 7.88 2.31 2.60
CA THR A 62 8.17 1.71 1.29
C THR A 62 8.86 2.66 0.34
N ILE A 63 8.52 3.95 0.40
CA ILE A 63 9.01 4.98 -0.53
C ILE A 63 10.55 5.01 -0.66
N PRO A 64 11.35 5.08 0.42
CA PRO A 64 12.82 5.08 0.31
C PRO A 64 13.38 3.79 -0.27
N LEU A 65 12.71 2.65 -0.08
CA LEU A 65 13.12 1.36 -0.61
C LEU A 65 13.05 1.37 -2.14
N TYR A 66 11.89 1.75 -2.68
CA TYR A 66 11.65 1.80 -4.13
C TYR A 66 12.48 2.90 -4.81
N LEU A 67 12.53 4.11 -4.24
CA LEU A 67 13.34 5.20 -4.80
C LEU A 67 14.83 4.87 -4.85
N THR A 68 15.37 4.30 -3.76
CA THR A 68 16.80 3.93 -3.75
C THR A 68 17.11 2.84 -4.76
N ALA A 69 16.25 1.84 -4.87
CA ALA A 69 16.40 0.80 -5.87
C ALA A 69 16.31 1.37 -7.29
N ALA A 70 15.31 2.20 -7.59
CA ALA A 70 15.16 2.83 -8.89
C ALA A 70 16.40 3.67 -9.25
N TRP A 71 16.83 4.57 -8.36
CA TRP A 71 17.96 5.47 -8.62
C TRP A 71 19.32 4.77 -8.64
N SER A 72 19.41 3.52 -8.21
CA SER A 72 20.62 2.70 -8.33
C SER A 72 20.80 2.05 -9.69
N MET A 73 19.81 2.14 -10.58
CA MET A 73 19.90 1.60 -11.94
C MET A 73 20.58 2.61 -12.88
N ASP A 74 21.54 2.13 -13.68
CA ASP A 74 22.26 2.98 -14.64
C ASP A 74 21.37 3.48 -15.78
N ASP A 75 20.40 2.68 -16.21
CA ASP A 75 19.44 3.04 -17.26
C ASP A 75 18.10 3.47 -16.67
N ASN A 76 17.93 4.80 -16.56
CA ASN A 76 16.69 5.42 -16.10
C ASN A 76 15.54 5.39 -17.12
N LYS A 77 15.73 4.77 -18.28
CA LYS A 77 14.71 4.51 -19.29
C LYS A 77 14.33 3.03 -19.36
N SER A 78 15.03 2.19 -18.60
CA SER A 78 14.69 0.77 -18.55
C SER A 78 13.27 0.55 -18.03
N PHE A 79 12.68 -0.56 -18.47
CA PHE A 79 11.37 -0.97 -17.96
C PHE A 79 11.39 -1.16 -16.44
N ALA A 80 12.44 -1.80 -15.89
CA ALA A 80 12.60 -2.02 -14.47
C ALA A 80 12.65 -0.71 -13.66
N TYR A 81 13.40 0.30 -14.18
CA TYR A 81 13.42 1.63 -13.56
C TYR A 81 12.03 2.26 -13.54
N ASN A 82 11.37 2.32 -14.69
CA ASN A 82 10.06 2.99 -14.81
C ASN A 82 9.02 2.36 -13.89
N VAL A 83 9.02 1.03 -13.79
CA VAL A 83 8.11 0.30 -12.91
C VAL A 83 8.43 0.57 -11.44
N THR A 84 9.68 0.38 -11.03
CA THR A 84 10.07 0.58 -9.62
C THR A 84 9.87 2.03 -9.16
N HIS A 85 10.15 3.00 -10.04
CA HIS A 85 9.90 4.41 -9.77
C HIS A 85 8.40 4.73 -9.75
N GLY A 86 7.61 4.09 -10.63
CA GLY A 86 6.15 4.21 -10.64
C GLY A 86 5.53 3.78 -9.31
N VAL A 87 5.91 2.60 -8.81
CA VAL A 87 5.47 2.12 -7.48
C VAL A 87 5.81 3.12 -6.39
N ALA A 88 7.01 3.70 -6.38
CA ALA A 88 7.35 4.72 -5.38
C ALA A 88 6.40 5.94 -5.42
N ILE A 89 5.89 6.32 -6.59
CA ILE A 89 4.90 7.40 -6.72
C ILE A 89 3.54 6.94 -6.22
N GLU A 90 3.13 5.70 -6.51
CA GLU A 90 1.90 5.10 -5.98
C GLU A 90 1.91 5.08 -4.45
N GLU A 91 3.01 4.66 -3.81
CA GLU A 91 3.18 4.68 -2.36
C GLU A 91 3.05 6.09 -1.75
N MET A 92 3.52 7.12 -2.47
CA MET A 92 3.32 8.51 -2.04
C MET A 92 1.83 8.91 -2.07
N LEU A 93 1.08 8.44 -3.06
CA LEU A 93 -0.36 8.67 -3.14
C LEU A 93 -1.11 7.89 -2.06
N HIS A 94 -0.77 6.62 -1.83
CA HIS A 94 -1.35 5.78 -0.78
C HIS A 94 -1.14 6.38 0.61
N MET A 95 0.09 6.82 0.90
CA MET A 95 0.40 7.54 2.13
C MET A 95 -0.47 8.78 2.29
N THR A 96 -0.67 9.54 1.20
CA THR A 96 -1.47 10.77 1.21
C THR A 96 -2.96 10.44 1.41
N ASP A 97 -3.48 9.40 0.78
CA ASP A 97 -4.88 8.98 0.93
C ASP A 97 -5.16 8.44 2.34
N ALA A 98 -4.23 7.68 2.93
CA ALA A 98 -4.32 7.26 4.32
C ALA A 98 -4.32 8.46 5.29
N ALA A 99 -3.47 9.47 5.04
CA ALA A 99 -3.42 10.72 5.80
C ALA A 99 -4.70 11.56 5.62
N ASN A 100 -5.22 11.65 4.38
CA ASN A 100 -6.49 12.31 4.10
C ASN A 100 -7.64 11.67 4.86
N LEU A 101 -7.70 10.34 4.88
CA LEU A 101 -8.72 9.61 5.62
C LEU A 101 -8.58 9.83 7.14
N LEU A 102 -7.36 9.85 7.67
CA LEU A 102 -7.11 10.18 9.07
C LEU A 102 -7.58 11.60 9.40
N ASN A 103 -7.28 12.59 8.56
CA ASN A 103 -7.80 13.95 8.68
C ASN A 103 -9.34 13.99 8.61
N ALA A 104 -9.96 13.25 7.66
CA ALA A 104 -11.41 13.21 7.46
C ALA A 104 -12.17 12.79 8.71
N ILE A 105 -11.61 11.86 9.49
CA ILE A 105 -12.22 11.38 10.75
C ILE A 105 -11.79 12.20 11.98
N GLY A 106 -11.28 13.42 11.77
CA GLY A 106 -10.87 14.33 12.84
C GLY A 106 -9.62 13.89 13.60
N GLY A 107 -8.73 13.12 12.94
CA GLY A 107 -7.37 12.85 13.40
C GLY A 107 -6.40 13.89 12.85
N ALA A 108 -5.12 13.72 13.16
CA ALA A 108 -4.01 14.48 12.60
C ALA A 108 -2.85 13.52 12.33
N PRO A 109 -2.38 13.39 11.07
CA PRO A 109 -1.21 12.57 10.78
C PRO A 109 0.03 13.09 11.51
N ASP A 110 0.68 12.23 12.29
CA ASP A 110 1.94 12.54 12.98
C ASP A 110 3.11 12.20 12.05
N ILE A 111 3.49 13.16 11.22
CA ILE A 111 4.49 12.99 10.15
C ILE A 111 5.68 13.96 10.30
N ASP A 112 5.62 14.91 11.22
CA ASP A 112 6.64 15.94 11.43
C ASP A 112 7.64 15.61 12.53
N GLN A 113 7.54 14.41 13.14
CA GLN A 113 8.43 13.97 14.19
C GLN A 113 9.65 13.21 13.63
N PRO A 114 10.84 13.37 14.23
CA PRO A 114 12.02 12.59 13.82
C PRO A 114 11.84 11.07 13.91
N SER A 115 10.92 10.60 14.76
CA SER A 115 10.57 9.19 14.91
C SER A 115 9.76 8.63 13.74
N PHE A 116 9.12 9.49 12.95
CA PHE A 116 8.38 9.09 11.77
C PHE A 116 9.29 8.54 10.65
N VAL A 117 10.52 9.04 10.58
CA VAL A 117 11.49 8.59 9.57
C VAL A 117 12.07 7.22 9.95
N PRO A 118 11.82 6.16 9.16
CA PRO A 118 12.29 4.82 9.48
C PRO A 118 13.82 4.74 9.52
N ARG A 119 14.35 3.98 10.48
CA ARG A 119 15.79 3.67 10.56
C ARG A 119 16.02 2.27 10.04
N TYR A 120 16.41 2.15 8.80
CA TYR A 120 16.66 0.86 8.16
C TYR A 120 17.90 0.15 8.72
N PRO A 121 17.92 -1.22 8.81
CA PRO A 121 16.83 -2.11 8.40
C PRO A 121 15.62 -2.06 9.34
N ILE A 122 14.42 -2.25 8.78
CA ILE A 122 13.16 -2.30 9.54
C ILE A 122 12.47 -3.64 9.36
N VAL A 123 11.60 -3.97 10.31
CA VAL A 123 10.53 -4.94 10.09
C VAL A 123 9.25 -4.14 9.96
N MET A 124 8.65 -4.19 8.77
CA MET A 124 7.44 -3.41 8.48
C MET A 124 6.30 -3.87 9.39
N PRO A 125 5.61 -2.93 10.04
CA PRO A 125 4.47 -3.27 10.89
C PRO A 125 3.40 -4.01 10.08
N ILE A 126 2.57 -4.78 10.78
CA ILE A 126 1.46 -5.56 10.22
C ILE A 126 1.93 -6.67 9.28
N ILE A 127 2.60 -6.36 8.16
CA ILE A 127 2.99 -7.34 7.14
C ILE A 127 4.23 -8.16 7.53
N ASN A 128 5.00 -7.71 8.52
CA ASN A 128 6.17 -8.42 9.08
C ASN A 128 7.26 -8.74 8.04
N VAL A 129 7.47 -7.86 7.08
CA VAL A 129 8.53 -7.97 6.07
C VAL A 129 9.77 -7.22 6.55
N SER A 130 10.92 -7.93 6.62
CA SER A 130 12.20 -7.28 6.88
C SER A 130 12.72 -6.60 5.63
N SER A 131 12.98 -5.29 5.72
CA SER A 131 13.34 -4.44 4.60
C SER A 131 14.55 -3.57 4.90
N SER A 132 15.39 -3.35 3.90
CA SER A 132 16.60 -2.53 3.98
C SER A 132 16.72 -1.66 2.74
N ILE A 133 17.24 -0.45 2.89
CA ILE A 133 17.66 0.36 1.75
C ILE A 133 18.80 -0.35 1.03
N ALA A 134 18.62 -0.63 -0.25
CA ALA A 134 19.61 -1.32 -1.07
C ALA A 134 19.43 -0.98 -2.56
N SER A 135 20.52 -1.15 -3.33
CA SER A 135 20.48 -1.05 -4.78
C SER A 135 19.58 -2.12 -5.39
N PHE A 136 19.03 -1.87 -6.57
CA PHE A 136 18.22 -2.82 -7.30
C PHE A 136 19.01 -4.12 -7.57
N SER A 137 18.42 -5.23 -7.23
CA SER A 137 19.00 -6.56 -7.39
C SER A 137 17.89 -7.61 -7.30
N ARG A 138 18.17 -8.85 -7.69
CA ARG A 138 17.25 -9.97 -7.50
C ARG A 138 16.80 -10.11 -6.04
N ARG A 139 17.71 -9.86 -5.09
CA ARG A 139 17.39 -9.93 -3.66
C ARG A 139 16.43 -8.81 -3.23
N THR A 140 16.72 -7.58 -3.67
CA THR A 140 15.89 -6.40 -3.37
C THR A 140 14.50 -6.57 -3.99
N TYR A 141 14.46 -7.03 -5.24
CA TYR A 141 13.23 -7.38 -5.94
C TYR A 141 12.41 -8.43 -5.16
N GLY A 142 13.02 -9.52 -4.69
CA GLY A 142 12.32 -10.53 -3.87
C GLY A 142 11.86 -10.01 -2.50
N THR A 143 12.35 -8.84 -2.04
CA THR A 143 11.76 -8.14 -0.90
C THR A 143 10.52 -7.38 -1.33
N PHE A 144 10.53 -6.71 -2.47
CA PHE A 144 9.38 -6.01 -3.03
C PHE A 144 8.22 -6.98 -3.30
N GLU A 145 8.50 -8.17 -3.89
CA GLU A 145 7.48 -9.22 -4.03
C GLU A 145 6.77 -9.56 -2.73
N LYS A 146 7.48 -9.56 -1.59
CA LYS A 146 6.89 -9.86 -0.29
C LYS A 146 6.08 -8.70 0.29
N ILE A 147 6.40 -7.47 -0.08
CA ILE A 147 5.64 -6.27 0.33
C ILE A 147 4.32 -6.25 -0.43
N GLU A 148 4.37 -6.51 -1.75
CA GLU A 148 3.23 -6.42 -2.65
C GLU A 148 2.39 -7.70 -2.73
N VAL A 149 2.76 -8.75 -1.99
CA VAL A 149 2.08 -10.04 -2.10
C VAL A 149 0.63 -9.94 -1.65
N GLU A 150 -0.25 -10.52 -2.45
CA GLU A 150 -1.61 -10.86 -2.05
C GLU A 150 -1.65 -12.17 -1.25
N GLY A 151 -2.63 -12.28 -0.37
CA GLY A 151 -2.85 -13.53 0.30
C GLY A 151 -3.91 -13.43 1.42
N PRO A 152 -4.32 -14.57 1.96
CA PRO A 152 -5.29 -14.62 3.06
C PRO A 152 -4.69 -14.11 4.38
N ALA A 153 -3.38 -13.89 4.44
CA ALA A 153 -2.66 -13.48 5.63
C ALA A 153 -2.07 -12.08 5.43
N LYS A 154 -2.26 -11.20 6.38
CA LYS A 154 -1.55 -9.94 6.68
C LYS A 154 -0.82 -9.27 5.51
N THR A 155 -1.57 -8.71 4.59
CA THR A 155 -1.05 -7.91 3.49
C THR A 155 -1.47 -6.45 3.68
N ILE A 156 -0.91 -5.55 2.90
CA ILE A 156 -1.37 -4.16 2.85
C ILE A 156 -2.85 -4.12 2.47
N ALA A 157 -3.26 -4.85 1.43
CA ALA A 157 -4.64 -4.93 0.99
C ALA A 157 -5.61 -5.43 2.08
N THR A 158 -5.27 -6.51 2.82
CA THR A 158 -6.12 -6.99 3.92
C THR A 158 -6.18 -6.01 5.08
N THR A 159 -5.17 -5.18 5.26
CA THR A 159 -5.18 -4.11 6.27
C THR A 159 -6.18 -3.03 5.89
N TYR A 160 -6.17 -2.56 4.65
CA TYR A 160 -7.12 -1.57 4.17
C TYR A 160 -8.55 -2.08 4.11
N ALA A 161 -8.76 -3.35 3.74
CA ALA A 161 -10.08 -3.99 3.85
C ALA A 161 -10.60 -3.97 5.31
N TYR A 162 -9.72 -4.25 6.28
CA TYR A 162 -10.08 -4.17 7.69
C TYR A 162 -10.37 -2.74 8.15
N VAL A 163 -9.61 -1.75 7.69
CA VAL A 163 -9.90 -0.32 7.94
C VAL A 163 -11.28 0.04 7.41
N ALA A 164 -11.63 -0.38 6.20
CA ALA A 164 -12.94 -0.16 5.61
C ALA A 164 -14.08 -0.78 6.44
N ASP A 165 -13.88 -2.00 6.95
CA ASP A 165 -14.86 -2.68 7.78
C ASP A 165 -15.06 -1.98 9.13
N VAL A 166 -13.99 -1.55 9.78
CA VAL A 166 -14.06 -0.76 11.03
C VAL A 166 -14.78 0.56 10.80
N LEU A 167 -14.47 1.24 9.71
CA LEU A 167 -15.11 2.51 9.34
C LEU A 167 -16.62 2.34 9.11
N LYS A 168 -17.02 1.32 8.34
CA LYS A 168 -18.44 0.97 8.10
C LYS A 168 -19.17 0.70 9.42
N GLN A 169 -18.57 -0.04 10.35
CA GLN A 169 -19.15 -0.31 11.66
C GLN A 169 -19.34 0.97 12.49
N LEU A 170 -18.36 1.86 12.51
CA LEU A 170 -18.44 3.15 13.23
C LEU A 170 -19.53 4.05 12.65
N VAL A 171 -19.61 4.13 11.32
CA VAL A 171 -20.67 4.92 10.66
C VAL A 171 -22.06 4.34 10.94
N ALA A 172 -22.20 3.02 10.90
CA ALA A 172 -23.48 2.35 11.24
C ALA A 172 -23.90 2.59 12.69
N ALA A 173 -22.94 2.64 13.62
CA ALA A 173 -23.21 2.83 15.04
C ALA A 173 -23.47 4.31 15.43
N HIS A 174 -22.78 5.26 14.80
CA HIS A 174 -22.74 6.65 15.27
C HIS A 174 -23.23 7.67 14.24
N GLY A 175 -23.45 7.25 13.01
CA GLY A 175 -23.81 8.13 11.90
C GLY A 175 -22.60 8.79 11.24
N GLU A 176 -22.72 9.06 9.95
CA GLU A 176 -21.62 9.58 9.10
C GLU A 176 -21.12 10.95 9.59
N ALA A 177 -22.03 11.86 9.93
CA ALA A 177 -21.68 13.21 10.41
C ALA A 177 -20.90 13.21 11.74
N THR A 178 -21.02 12.15 12.54
CA THR A 178 -20.27 11.99 13.79
C THR A 178 -18.87 11.41 13.56
N VAL A 179 -18.71 10.60 12.52
CA VAL A 179 -17.43 9.98 12.18
C VAL A 179 -16.57 10.91 11.34
N PHE A 180 -17.13 11.54 10.31
CA PHE A 180 -16.41 12.47 9.43
C PHE A 180 -16.52 13.91 9.96
N THR A 181 -15.69 14.20 10.95
CA THR A 181 -15.68 15.51 11.65
C THR A 181 -14.49 16.38 11.29
N GLY A 182 -13.60 15.90 10.42
CA GLY A 182 -12.38 16.59 10.05
C GLY A 182 -12.62 17.74 9.06
N ASP A 183 -11.68 18.67 9.02
CA ASP A 183 -11.71 19.78 8.06
C ASP A 183 -11.16 19.32 6.70
N PRO A 184 -11.95 19.34 5.61
CA PRO A 184 -11.46 18.99 4.28
C PRO A 184 -10.31 19.86 3.78
N ALA A 185 -10.14 21.07 4.32
CA ALA A 185 -9.03 21.96 3.97
C ALA A 185 -7.66 21.43 4.44
N LEU A 186 -7.64 20.47 5.38
CA LEU A 186 -6.43 19.80 5.83
C LEU A 186 -6.04 18.60 4.95
N GLN A 187 -6.84 18.28 3.94
CA GLN A 187 -6.59 17.17 3.03
C GLN A 187 -5.85 17.62 1.77
N VAL A 188 -4.96 16.76 1.29
CA VAL A 188 -4.15 17.02 0.10
C VAL A 188 -4.85 16.49 -1.14
N ASN A 189 -5.04 17.36 -2.14
CA ASN A 189 -5.61 17.02 -3.43
C ASN A 189 -4.56 17.26 -4.52
N VAL A 190 -3.87 16.21 -4.93
CA VAL A 190 -2.85 16.24 -5.98
C VAL A 190 -3.19 15.29 -7.10
N THR A 191 -2.68 15.60 -8.29
CA THR A 191 -2.73 14.73 -9.45
C THR A 191 -1.33 14.57 -9.98
N THR A 192 -0.90 13.34 -10.20
CA THR A 192 0.40 13.02 -10.81
C THR A 192 0.39 13.33 -12.30
N ARG A 193 1.57 13.31 -12.93
CA ARG A 193 1.69 13.44 -14.39
C ARG A 193 1.07 12.23 -15.13
N GLY A 194 0.95 11.08 -14.48
CA GLY A 194 0.26 9.88 -14.98
C GLY A 194 -1.26 9.98 -14.95
N GLY A 195 -1.80 10.98 -14.22
CA GLY A 195 -3.24 11.18 -14.08
C GLY A 195 -3.84 10.51 -12.83
N GLU A 196 -3.05 9.79 -12.05
CA GLU A 196 -3.44 9.28 -10.74
C GLU A 196 -3.60 10.45 -9.78
N ARG A 197 -4.52 10.33 -8.84
CA ARG A 197 -4.83 11.43 -7.92
C ARG A 197 -5.23 10.93 -6.54
N THR A 198 -4.96 11.77 -5.54
CA THR A 198 -5.45 11.55 -4.18
C THR A 198 -6.94 11.87 -4.06
N THR A 199 -7.57 11.28 -3.07
CA THR A 199 -9.01 11.43 -2.79
C THR A 199 -9.23 12.38 -1.63
N VAL A 200 -10.06 13.40 -1.83
CA VAL A 200 -10.59 14.20 -0.72
C VAL A 200 -11.78 13.44 -0.12
N VAL A 201 -11.66 13.07 1.14
CA VAL A 201 -12.62 12.21 1.85
C VAL A 201 -13.49 13.08 2.75
N THR A 202 -14.80 13.03 2.52
CA THR A 202 -15.80 13.70 3.35
C THR A 202 -17.00 12.81 3.69
N THR A 203 -17.05 11.62 3.07
CA THR A 203 -18.14 10.66 3.21
C THR A 203 -17.62 9.24 3.30
N LEU A 204 -18.43 8.32 3.80
CA LEU A 204 -18.11 6.90 3.80
C LEU A 204 -17.86 6.35 2.40
N ALA A 205 -18.64 6.79 1.41
CA ALA A 205 -18.49 6.35 0.03
C ALA A 205 -17.13 6.77 -0.54
N ALA A 206 -16.70 8.03 -0.30
CA ALA A 206 -15.38 8.50 -0.72
C ALA A 206 -14.24 7.77 0.01
N ALA A 207 -14.41 7.49 1.31
CA ALA A 207 -13.45 6.74 2.10
C ALA A 207 -13.27 5.31 1.58
N VAL A 208 -14.37 4.60 1.32
CA VAL A 208 -14.33 3.24 0.79
C VAL A 208 -13.68 3.21 -0.59
N ALA A 209 -14.01 4.16 -1.47
CA ALA A 209 -13.39 4.26 -2.79
C ALA A 209 -11.87 4.51 -2.72
N ALA A 210 -11.40 5.35 -1.78
CA ALA A 210 -9.98 5.57 -1.56
C ALA A 210 -9.27 4.30 -1.09
N LEU A 211 -9.85 3.59 -0.11
CA LEU A 211 -9.30 2.34 0.43
C LEU A 211 -9.29 1.21 -0.61
N GLU A 212 -10.32 1.10 -1.43
CA GLU A 212 -10.37 0.16 -2.56
C GLU A 212 -9.32 0.51 -3.61
N GLY A 213 -9.10 1.81 -3.91
CA GLY A 213 -8.05 2.25 -4.82
C GLY A 213 -6.66 1.82 -4.38
N ILE A 214 -6.33 1.98 -3.09
CA ILE A 214 -5.06 1.51 -2.52
C ILE A 214 -4.97 -0.02 -2.59
N SER A 215 -6.03 -0.73 -2.22
CA SER A 215 -6.05 -2.20 -2.27
C SER A 215 -5.88 -2.73 -3.69
N ASP A 216 -6.53 -2.14 -4.68
CA ASP A 216 -6.47 -2.57 -6.08
C ASP A 216 -5.09 -2.34 -6.70
N GLN A 217 -4.39 -1.29 -6.29
CA GLN A 217 -3.02 -1.00 -6.74
C GLN A 217 -1.99 -1.89 -6.05
N GLY A 218 -2.20 -2.23 -4.78
CA GLY A 218 -1.36 -3.17 -4.01
C GLY A 218 -1.68 -4.65 -4.27
N SER A 219 -2.74 -4.98 -4.99
CA SER A 219 -3.24 -6.34 -5.12
C SER A 219 -2.86 -7.08 -6.40
N GLY A 220 -1.92 -6.56 -7.16
CA GLY A 220 -1.13 -7.38 -8.05
C GLY A 220 -1.76 -8.33 -9.04
N CYS A 221 -3.02 -8.21 -9.35
CA CYS A 221 -3.54 -8.83 -10.55
C CYS A 221 -3.25 -7.94 -11.76
N PRO A 222 -2.43 -8.39 -12.72
CA PRO A 222 -2.14 -7.57 -13.90
C PRO A 222 -3.43 -7.26 -14.63
N SER A 223 -3.71 -5.98 -14.82
CA SER A 223 -4.60 -5.55 -15.89
C SER A 223 -4.05 -6.08 -17.22
N PRO A 224 -4.87 -6.56 -18.15
CA PRO A 224 -4.38 -6.98 -19.44
C PRO A 224 -3.56 -5.84 -20.06
N ASP A 225 -2.41 -6.20 -20.65
CA ASP A 225 -1.40 -5.29 -21.20
C ASP A 225 -2.01 -4.02 -21.82
N PRO A 226 -1.46 -2.84 -21.50
CA PRO A 226 -1.87 -1.64 -22.20
C PRO A 226 -1.66 -1.83 -23.71
N PRO A 227 -2.58 -1.37 -24.55
CA PRO A 227 -2.48 -1.60 -25.98
C PRO A 227 -1.17 -1.03 -26.56
N GLY A 228 -0.30 -1.92 -27.04
CA GLY A 228 1.02 -1.58 -27.59
C GLY A 228 2.22 -2.16 -26.84
N PHE A 229 2.04 -2.82 -25.71
CA PHE A 229 3.12 -3.44 -24.95
C PHE A 229 3.18 -4.95 -25.22
N ASN A 230 4.20 -5.40 -25.92
CA ASN A 230 4.42 -6.83 -26.21
C ASN A 230 5.62 -7.32 -25.38
N LEU A 231 5.37 -7.95 -24.25
CA LEU A 231 6.38 -8.52 -23.34
C LEU A 231 7.14 -9.73 -23.94
N SER A 232 6.66 -10.29 -25.07
CA SER A 232 7.21 -11.52 -25.63
C SER A 232 8.48 -11.36 -26.46
N ALA A 233 8.96 -10.14 -26.71
CA ALA A 233 9.97 -9.92 -27.76
C ALA A 233 11.31 -9.31 -27.31
N GLY A 234 11.59 -9.05 -26.04
CA GLY A 234 12.84 -8.31 -25.81
C GLY A 234 13.56 -8.37 -24.45
N ALA A 235 12.99 -8.92 -23.40
CA ALA A 235 13.49 -8.67 -22.05
C ALA A 235 14.43 -9.74 -21.46
N LEU A 236 14.74 -10.83 -22.15
CA LEU A 236 15.61 -11.89 -21.64
C LEU A 236 16.99 -11.97 -22.31
N GLY A 237 17.37 -10.99 -23.15
CA GLY A 237 18.62 -11.02 -23.91
C GLY A 237 19.80 -10.23 -23.35
N GLY A 238 19.68 -9.57 -22.23
CA GLY A 238 20.77 -8.83 -21.58
C GLY A 238 21.34 -9.62 -20.42
N GLY A 239 22.50 -10.29 -20.62
CA GLY A 239 23.14 -11.10 -19.61
C GLY A 239 23.45 -10.32 -18.33
N LEU A 240 23.07 -10.92 -17.21
CA LEU A 240 23.59 -10.60 -15.90
C LEU A 240 24.82 -11.46 -15.68
N ALA A 241 25.99 -10.84 -15.76
CA ALA A 241 27.22 -11.37 -15.21
C ALA A 241 27.26 -11.05 -13.71
#